data_3f5300b0dd66c201af9b0bc4a90f2829
#
_entry.id   3f5300b0dd66c201af9b0bc4a90f2829
#
_cell.length_a   1.000
_cell.length_b   1.000
_cell.length_c   1.000
_cell.angle_alpha   90.00
_cell.angle_beta   90.00
_cell.angle_gamma   90.00
#
_symmetry.space_group_name_H-M   'P 1'
#
loop_
_entity.id
_entity.type
_entity.pdbx_description
1 polymer ?
#
loop_
_entity_poly.entity_id
_entity_poly.type
_entity_poly.pdbx_seq_one_letter_code
_entity_poly.pdbx_strand_id
1 'polypeptide(L)'
;STIGGMAFISSNVGAVHAFAETVGAWFDTPHGVACAMMLPIVMEYNADCTGEKYREIARAMGVEGVDAMSQEEYRKAAVAAVRKLSEDVGIPSKLEAIKESDLDFLAESAHADACAPGNPKDASVEDLKELFRKIM
;
A
#
# COMPACT_ATOMS: atom_id res chain seq x y z
N SER A 1 15.74 -3.99 10.08
CA SER A 1 14.35 -3.73 10.51
C SER A 1 14.25 -2.75 11.67
N THR A 2 15.17 -2.73 12.65
CA THR A 2 15.12 -1.82 13.81
C THR A 2 15.09 -0.34 13.39
N ILE A 3 15.94 0.07 12.45
CA ILE A 3 15.97 1.46 11.94
C ILE A 3 14.65 1.80 11.24
N GLY A 4 14.09 0.86 10.46
CA GLY A 4 12.76 1.02 9.86
C GLY A 4 11.67 1.18 10.91
N GLY A 5 11.72 0.40 12.00
CA GLY A 5 10.81 0.54 13.13
C GLY A 5 10.89 1.91 13.80
N MET A 6 12.09 2.44 14.03
CA MET A 6 12.28 3.78 14.57
C MET A 6 11.73 4.88 13.64
N ALA A 7 11.86 4.69 12.32
CA ALA A 7 11.35 5.64 11.33
C ALA A 7 9.82 5.70 11.37
N PHE A 8 9.11 4.57 11.36
CA PHE A 8 7.65 4.59 11.32
C PHE A 8 7.00 5.04 12.65
N ILE A 9 7.65 4.82 13.80
CA ILE A 9 7.18 5.38 15.07
C ILE A 9 7.13 6.92 15.02
N SER A 10 8.04 7.55 14.28
CA SER A 10 8.10 9.00 14.15
C SER A 10 7.18 9.55 13.05
N SER A 11 6.84 8.76 12.04
CA SER A 11 6.04 9.18 10.88
C SER A 11 4.61 8.67 10.89
N ASN A 12 4.29 7.76 11.83
CA ASN A 12 3.06 7.00 11.85
C ASN A 12 2.94 6.02 10.64
N VAL A 13 1.85 5.27 10.62
CA VAL A 13 1.45 4.37 9.54
C VAL A 13 0.23 4.96 8.83
N GLY A 14 -0.19 4.40 7.71
CA GLY A 14 -1.26 4.96 6.89
C GLY A 14 -2.19 3.89 6.33
N ALA A 15 -2.79 4.17 5.18
CA ALA A 15 -3.81 3.33 4.56
C ALA A 15 -3.41 1.85 4.40
N VAL A 16 -2.14 1.53 4.14
CA VAL A 16 -1.68 0.13 4.08
C VAL A 16 -2.02 -0.64 5.35
N HIS A 17 -1.78 -0.02 6.52
CA HIS A 17 -2.09 -0.66 7.80
C HIS A 17 -3.59 -0.69 8.08
N ALA A 18 -4.33 0.37 7.78
CA ALA A 18 -5.79 0.38 7.90
C ALA A 18 -6.44 -0.76 7.10
N PHE A 19 -5.98 -1.01 5.88
CA PHE A 19 -6.39 -2.17 5.10
C PHE A 19 -5.96 -3.50 5.73
N ALA A 20 -4.71 -3.60 6.17
CA ALA A 20 -4.16 -4.84 6.72
C ALA A 20 -4.84 -5.25 8.03
N GLU A 21 -5.15 -4.29 8.91
CA GLU A 21 -5.92 -4.53 10.14
C GLU A 21 -7.32 -5.06 9.81
N THR A 22 -8.02 -4.40 8.87
CA THR A 22 -9.36 -4.81 8.44
C THR A 22 -9.34 -6.22 7.83
N VAL A 23 -8.44 -6.49 6.87
CA VAL A 23 -8.33 -7.79 6.19
C VAL A 23 -7.89 -8.89 7.16
N GLY A 24 -6.95 -8.59 8.04
CA GLY A 24 -6.48 -9.52 9.06
C GLY A 24 -7.59 -9.93 10.02
N ALA A 25 -8.39 -8.97 10.47
CA ALA A 25 -9.49 -9.23 11.41
C ALA A 25 -10.61 -10.08 10.82
N TRP A 26 -10.94 -9.90 9.53
CA TRP A 26 -12.11 -10.53 8.91
C TRP A 26 -11.80 -11.81 8.12
N PHE A 27 -10.59 -11.94 7.60
CA PHE A 27 -10.20 -13.07 6.75
C PHE A 27 -9.02 -13.87 7.31
N ASP A 28 -8.65 -13.63 8.57
CA ASP A 28 -7.53 -14.31 9.25
C ASP A 28 -6.22 -14.28 8.42
N THR A 29 -6.04 -13.20 7.67
CA THR A 29 -4.87 -13.03 6.81
C THR A 29 -3.69 -12.55 7.66
N PRO A 30 -2.52 -13.20 7.59
CA PRO A 30 -1.35 -12.75 8.32
C PRO A 30 -1.02 -11.28 8.01
N HIS A 31 -0.85 -10.45 9.05
CA HIS A 31 -0.71 -9.00 8.94
C HIS A 31 0.35 -8.59 7.90
N GLY A 32 1.54 -9.21 7.92
CA GLY A 32 2.60 -8.91 6.96
C GLY A 32 2.24 -9.22 5.51
N VAL A 33 1.44 -10.28 5.28
CA VAL A 33 0.93 -10.63 3.95
C VAL A 33 -0.08 -9.57 3.49
N ALA A 34 -1.03 -9.20 4.35
CA ALA A 34 -2.02 -8.17 4.04
C ALA A 34 -1.35 -6.82 3.73
N CYS A 35 -0.37 -6.40 4.54
CA CYS A 35 0.43 -5.20 4.26
C CYS A 35 1.14 -5.28 2.90
N ALA A 36 1.79 -6.40 2.59
CA ALA A 36 2.54 -6.56 1.35
C ALA A 36 1.64 -6.57 0.10
N MET A 37 0.45 -7.16 0.19
CA MET A 37 -0.56 -7.12 -0.88
C MET A 37 -1.02 -5.69 -1.17
N MET A 38 -1.32 -4.92 -0.13
CA MET A 38 -1.85 -3.57 -0.24
C MET A 38 -0.79 -2.52 -0.57
N LEU A 39 0.48 -2.74 -0.21
CA LEU A 39 1.54 -1.75 -0.35
C LEU A 39 1.66 -1.18 -1.77
N PRO A 40 1.82 -1.96 -2.84
CA PRO A 40 1.96 -1.41 -4.19
C PRO A 40 0.70 -0.68 -4.67
N ILE A 41 -0.48 -1.09 -4.21
CA ILE A 41 -1.77 -0.49 -4.57
C ILE A 41 -1.90 0.88 -3.92
N VAL A 42 -1.60 0.99 -2.63
CA VAL A 42 -1.63 2.26 -1.90
C VAL A 42 -0.50 3.19 -2.34
N MET A 43 0.68 2.66 -2.68
CA MET A 43 1.75 3.47 -3.31
C MET A 43 1.27 4.11 -4.61
N GLU A 44 0.59 3.36 -5.47
CA GLU A 44 0.03 3.88 -6.71
C GLU A 44 -1.02 4.98 -6.45
N TYR A 45 -1.91 4.76 -5.47
CA TYR A 45 -2.92 5.73 -5.05
C TYR A 45 -2.29 7.03 -4.52
N ASN A 46 -1.23 6.94 -3.71
CA ASN A 46 -0.54 8.07 -3.10
C ASN A 46 0.47 8.77 -4.01
N ALA A 47 0.74 8.24 -5.20
CA ALA A 47 1.88 8.67 -6.02
C ALA A 47 1.89 10.17 -6.36
N ASP A 48 0.71 10.80 -6.50
CA ASP A 48 0.55 12.20 -6.86
C ASP A 48 0.86 13.18 -5.71
N CYS A 49 0.85 12.73 -4.46
CA CYS A 49 1.08 13.58 -3.29
C CYS A 49 2.39 13.30 -2.53
N THR A 50 3.29 12.48 -3.10
CA THR A 50 4.54 12.07 -2.46
C THR A 50 5.78 12.88 -2.87
N GLY A 51 5.61 13.91 -3.70
CA GLY A 51 6.73 14.71 -4.22
C GLY A 51 7.75 13.83 -4.95
N GLU A 52 9.02 13.93 -4.56
CA GLU A 52 10.12 13.16 -5.14
C GLU A 52 10.50 11.89 -4.35
N LYS A 53 9.79 11.57 -3.27
CA LYS A 53 10.14 10.43 -2.40
C LYS A 53 10.24 9.09 -3.14
N TYR A 54 9.44 8.89 -4.17
CA TYR A 54 9.47 7.65 -4.95
C TYR A 54 10.73 7.53 -5.83
N ARG A 55 11.43 8.62 -6.12
CA ARG A 55 12.77 8.56 -6.74
C ARG A 55 13.75 7.82 -5.85
N GLU A 56 13.76 8.14 -4.54
CA GLU A 56 14.63 7.48 -3.57
C GLU A 56 14.23 6.02 -3.35
N ILE A 57 12.92 5.72 -3.33
CA ILE A 57 12.45 4.35 -3.25
C ILE A 57 12.89 3.54 -4.47
N ALA A 58 12.69 4.05 -5.67
CA ALA A 58 13.13 3.40 -6.90
C ALA A 58 14.64 3.12 -6.89
N ARG A 59 15.43 4.12 -6.47
CA ARG A 59 16.90 3.98 -6.33
C ARG A 59 17.27 2.88 -5.31
N ALA A 60 16.64 2.88 -4.14
CA ALA A 60 16.88 1.89 -3.09
C ALA A 60 16.46 0.47 -3.50
N MET A 61 15.45 0.36 -4.38
CA MET A 61 14.99 -0.90 -4.97
C MET A 61 15.85 -1.37 -6.16
N GLY A 62 16.92 -0.65 -6.51
CA GLY A 62 17.85 -1.03 -7.56
C GLY A 62 17.39 -0.72 -8.99
N VAL A 63 16.42 0.17 -9.16
CA VAL A 63 16.00 0.64 -10.50
C VAL A 63 17.13 1.45 -11.12
N GLU A 64 17.57 1.07 -12.31
CA GLU A 64 18.63 1.75 -13.05
C GLU A 64 18.11 3.02 -13.73
N GLY A 65 18.97 4.03 -13.89
CA GLY A 65 18.68 5.24 -14.65
C GLY A 65 17.68 6.19 -14.00
N VAL A 66 17.37 6.03 -12.72
CA VAL A 66 16.35 6.80 -11.99
C VAL A 66 16.56 8.31 -12.08
N ASP A 67 17.82 8.77 -12.11
CA ASP A 67 18.15 10.20 -12.15
C ASP A 67 17.77 10.87 -13.47
N ALA A 68 17.66 10.10 -14.55
CA ALA A 68 17.23 10.58 -15.88
C ALA A 68 15.70 10.48 -16.07
N MET A 69 14.98 9.84 -15.15
CA MET A 69 13.54 9.64 -15.26
C MET A 69 12.76 10.90 -14.88
N SER A 70 11.67 11.12 -15.59
CA SER A 70 10.61 12.05 -15.17
C SER A 70 9.94 11.57 -13.86
N GLN A 71 9.19 12.47 -13.23
CA GLN A 71 8.47 12.16 -12.00
C GLN A 71 7.46 11.01 -12.19
N GLU A 72 6.79 10.97 -13.31
CA GLU A 72 5.85 9.89 -13.63
C GLU A 72 6.58 8.55 -13.82
N GLU A 73 7.72 8.55 -14.52
CA GLU A 73 8.49 7.34 -14.78
C GLU A 73 9.05 6.73 -13.49
N TYR A 74 9.72 7.50 -12.62
CA TYR A 74 10.28 6.92 -11.41
C TYR A 74 9.20 6.51 -10.40
N ARG A 75 8.03 7.17 -10.38
CA ARG A 75 6.89 6.74 -9.57
C ARG A 75 6.37 5.37 -10.01
N LYS A 76 6.17 5.18 -11.30
CA LYS A 76 5.77 3.88 -11.88
C LYS A 76 6.84 2.81 -11.64
N ALA A 77 8.10 3.16 -11.82
CA ALA A 77 9.21 2.24 -11.60
C ALA A 77 9.32 1.78 -10.14
N ALA A 78 9.13 2.69 -9.17
CA ALA A 78 9.11 2.34 -7.74
C ALA A 78 7.98 1.35 -7.41
N VAL A 79 6.75 1.62 -7.87
CA VAL A 79 5.61 0.72 -7.67
C VAL A 79 5.84 -0.64 -8.33
N ALA A 80 6.37 -0.65 -9.55
CA ALA A 80 6.67 -1.87 -10.29
C ALA A 80 7.75 -2.72 -9.57
N ALA A 81 8.79 -2.08 -9.03
CA ALA A 81 9.84 -2.76 -8.27
C ALA A 81 9.28 -3.42 -6.99
N VAL A 82 8.37 -2.74 -6.27
CA VAL A 82 7.71 -3.31 -5.09
C VAL A 82 6.79 -4.47 -5.48
N ARG A 83 6.01 -4.36 -6.56
CA ARG A 83 5.19 -5.47 -7.08
C ARG A 83 6.05 -6.69 -7.40
N LYS A 84 7.14 -6.46 -8.14
CA LYS A 84 8.06 -7.54 -8.49
C LYS A 84 8.66 -8.22 -7.26
N LEU A 85 9.08 -7.46 -6.26
CA LEU A 85 9.58 -8.04 -5.02
C LEU A 85 8.52 -8.92 -4.33
N SER A 86 7.27 -8.44 -4.27
CA SER A 86 6.16 -9.22 -3.70
C SER A 86 5.94 -10.54 -4.45
N GLU A 87 5.99 -10.52 -5.78
CA GLU A 87 5.90 -11.71 -6.62
C GLU A 87 7.08 -12.68 -6.36
N ASP A 88 8.31 -12.14 -6.34
CA ASP A 88 9.54 -12.94 -6.17
C ASP A 88 9.58 -13.67 -4.81
N VAL A 89 8.96 -13.12 -3.77
CA VAL A 89 8.86 -13.73 -2.44
C VAL A 89 7.54 -14.47 -2.19
N GLY A 90 6.68 -14.59 -3.20
CA GLY A 90 5.46 -15.38 -3.15
C GLY A 90 4.28 -14.74 -2.40
N ILE A 91 4.25 -13.40 -2.29
CA ILE A 91 3.07 -12.69 -1.76
C ILE A 91 1.92 -12.80 -2.78
N PRO A 92 0.74 -13.24 -2.37
CA PRO A 92 -0.41 -13.29 -3.27
C PRO A 92 -0.85 -11.87 -3.67
N SER A 93 -1.27 -11.70 -4.93
CA SER A 93 -1.80 -10.42 -5.42
C SER A 93 -3.31 -10.28 -5.22
N LYS A 94 -3.98 -11.37 -4.88
CA LYS A 94 -5.43 -11.49 -4.72
C LYS A 94 -5.79 -12.14 -3.40
N LEU A 95 -6.93 -11.77 -2.86
CA LEU A 95 -7.57 -12.41 -1.72
C LEU A 95 -8.98 -12.86 -2.15
N GLU A 96 -9.09 -14.05 -2.67
CA GLU A 96 -10.32 -14.63 -3.22
C GLU A 96 -11.48 -14.73 -2.20
N ALA A 97 -11.18 -14.58 -0.92
CA ALA A 97 -12.20 -14.60 0.14
C ALA A 97 -13.08 -13.35 0.15
N ILE A 98 -12.59 -12.21 -0.37
CA ILE A 98 -13.33 -10.94 -0.44
C ILE A 98 -14.38 -11.01 -1.53
N LYS A 99 -15.61 -10.60 -1.21
CA LYS A 99 -16.72 -10.51 -2.15
C LYS A 99 -17.19 -9.06 -2.29
N GLU A 100 -17.84 -8.75 -3.38
CA GLU A 100 -18.40 -7.40 -3.62
C GLU A 100 -19.35 -6.95 -2.49
N SER A 101 -20.07 -7.89 -1.86
CA SER A 101 -20.94 -7.63 -0.71
C SER A 101 -20.21 -7.16 0.55
N ASP A 102 -18.91 -7.38 0.64
CA ASP A 102 -18.12 -7.08 1.83
C ASP A 102 -17.50 -5.68 1.74
N LEU A 103 -17.44 -5.10 0.54
CA LEU A 103 -16.71 -3.87 0.25
C LEU A 103 -17.17 -2.66 1.08
N ASP A 104 -18.47 -2.47 1.27
CA ASP A 104 -19.01 -1.36 2.06
C ASP A 104 -18.48 -1.41 3.48
N PHE A 105 -18.63 -2.56 4.10
CA PHE A 105 -18.19 -2.81 5.46
C PHE A 105 -16.65 -2.71 5.60
N LEU A 106 -15.89 -3.32 4.67
CA LEU A 106 -14.43 -3.28 4.71
C LEU A 106 -13.90 -1.84 4.55
N ALA A 107 -14.49 -1.07 3.62
CA ALA A 107 -14.08 0.30 3.39
C ALA A 107 -14.42 1.22 4.56
N GLU A 108 -15.61 1.07 5.17
CA GLU A 108 -16.00 1.81 6.36
C GLU A 108 -15.08 1.48 7.55
N SER A 109 -14.76 0.20 7.74
CA SER A 109 -13.83 -0.24 8.80
C SER A 109 -12.43 0.34 8.61
N ALA A 110 -11.88 0.28 7.39
CA ALA A 110 -10.58 0.83 7.08
C ALA A 110 -10.56 2.37 7.18
N HIS A 111 -11.66 3.04 6.83
CA HIS A 111 -11.77 4.49 6.97
C HIS A 111 -11.80 4.94 8.44
N ALA A 112 -12.45 4.17 9.30
CA ALA A 112 -12.53 4.43 10.75
C ALA A 112 -11.29 4.00 11.52
N ASP A 113 -10.35 3.31 10.88
CA ASP A 113 -9.14 2.80 11.52
C ASP A 113 -8.20 3.93 11.95
N ALA A 114 -7.56 3.78 13.11
CA ALA A 114 -6.65 4.76 13.68
C ALA A 114 -5.41 5.04 12.82
N CYS A 115 -5.05 4.14 11.92
CA CYS A 115 -3.93 4.29 10.98
C CYS A 115 -4.29 5.15 9.76
N ALA A 116 -5.57 5.24 9.40
CA ALA A 116 -6.03 5.93 8.18
C ALA A 116 -5.57 7.40 8.11
N PRO A 117 -5.65 8.22 9.18
CA PRO A 117 -5.22 9.61 9.14
C PRO A 117 -3.73 9.83 8.88
N GLY A 118 -2.90 8.80 9.04
CA GLY A 118 -1.46 8.86 8.73
C GLY A 118 -1.14 8.77 7.23
N ASN A 119 -2.13 8.50 6.38
CA ASN A 119 -1.93 8.43 4.93
C ASN A 119 -1.69 9.83 4.35
N PRO A 120 -0.73 10.02 3.42
CA PRO A 120 -0.44 11.34 2.84
C PRO A 120 -1.57 11.92 1.99
N LYS A 121 -2.50 11.08 1.55
CA LYS A 121 -3.67 11.46 0.77
C LYS A 121 -4.92 10.99 1.50
N ASP A 122 -5.86 11.89 1.74
CA ASP A 122 -7.15 11.51 2.30
C ASP A 122 -7.85 10.52 1.36
N ALA A 123 -8.36 9.43 1.95
CA ALA A 123 -9.08 8.40 1.22
C ALA A 123 -10.52 8.36 1.70
N SER A 124 -11.45 8.66 0.81
CA SER A 124 -12.88 8.49 1.07
C SER A 124 -13.25 7.00 1.14
N VAL A 125 -14.40 6.68 1.70
CA VAL A 125 -14.92 5.30 1.71
C VAL A 125 -15.00 4.73 0.30
N GLU A 126 -15.38 5.54 -0.70
CA GLU A 126 -15.43 5.10 -2.10
C GLU A 126 -14.04 4.81 -2.67
N ASP A 127 -13.03 5.66 -2.36
CA ASP A 127 -11.65 5.37 -2.76
C ASP A 127 -11.17 4.05 -2.16
N LEU A 128 -11.48 3.80 -0.89
CA LEU A 128 -11.10 2.57 -0.20
C LEU A 128 -11.77 1.34 -0.83
N LYS A 129 -13.04 1.43 -1.23
CA LYS A 129 -13.72 0.36 -1.98
C LYS A 129 -12.98 0.03 -3.28
N GLU A 130 -12.61 1.06 -4.06
CA GLU A 130 -11.87 0.85 -5.30
C GLU A 130 -10.50 0.20 -5.06
N LEU A 131 -9.83 0.55 -3.96
CA LEU A 131 -8.57 -0.07 -3.59
C LEU A 131 -8.76 -1.54 -3.17
N PHE A 132 -9.81 -1.88 -2.41
CA PHE A 132 -10.15 -3.28 -2.10
C PHE A 132 -10.46 -4.10 -3.35
N ARG A 133 -11.18 -3.54 -4.33
CA ARG A 133 -11.46 -4.23 -5.62
C ARG A 133 -10.19 -4.67 -6.35
N LYS A 134 -9.08 -3.98 -6.15
CA LYS A 134 -7.81 -4.33 -6.81
C LYS A 134 -7.20 -5.64 -6.27
N ILE A 135 -7.61 -6.11 -5.10
CA ILE A 135 -7.14 -7.37 -4.49
C ILE A 135 -8.18 -8.52 -4.53
N MET A 136 -9.32 -8.30 -5.16
CA MET A 136 -10.34 -9.33 -5.37
C MET A 136 -10.02 -10.27 -6.53
#